data_5d92b7d5ca4b9bb299bc098d1558ffd8
#
_entry.id   5d92b7d5ca4b9bb299bc098d1558ffd8
#
_cell.length_a   1.000
_cell.length_b   1.000
_cell.length_c   1.000
_cell.angle_alpha   90.00
_cell.angle_beta   90.00
_cell.angle_gamma   90.00
#
_symmetry.space_group_name_H-M   'P 1'
#
loop_
_entity.id
_entity.type
_entity.pdbx_description
1 polymer ?
#
loop_
_entity_poly.entity_id
_entity_poly.type
_entity_poly.pdbx_seq_one_letter_code
_entity_poly.pdbx_strand_id
1 'polypeptide(L)'
;MLKNKTVFENDESKEIYKYLDTLEVEYRKPYMRFGKTAHVPRGQASFTFSPDIHYDYKVSGGSPPNLVMCDKLKEITTRVNKVLGTNFNTILLNKYIDGNDCIGFHHDRENGWAPSSGFATLSFGAERDFQIKSIVRSESLI
;
A
#
# COMPACT_ATOMS: atom_id res chain seq x y z
N MET A 1 -13.24 2.23 12.18
CA MET A 1 -12.84 3.46 12.90
C MET A 1 -11.39 3.77 12.54
N LEU A 2 -11.13 4.90 11.90
CA LEU A 2 -9.77 5.36 11.60
C LEU A 2 -9.04 5.73 12.89
N LYS A 3 -7.80 5.22 13.04
CA LYS A 3 -6.91 5.58 14.14
C LYS A 3 -5.66 6.19 13.53
N ASN A 4 -5.35 7.43 13.88
CA ASN A 4 -4.10 8.07 13.52
C ASN A 4 -3.10 7.92 14.67
N LYS A 5 -1.89 7.45 14.38
CA LYS A 5 -0.81 7.26 15.35
C LYS A 5 0.52 7.61 14.72
N THR A 6 1.37 8.29 15.44
CA THR A 6 2.77 8.48 15.07
C THR A 6 3.54 7.20 15.42
N VAL A 7 4.18 6.60 14.44
CA VAL A 7 4.98 5.36 14.60
C VAL A 7 6.48 5.69 14.61
N PHE A 8 6.88 6.70 13.87
CA PHE A 8 8.27 7.12 13.68
C PHE A 8 8.40 8.61 13.93
N GLU A 9 9.46 9.01 14.61
CA GLU A 9 9.79 10.41 14.83
C GLU A 9 10.30 11.09 13.55
N ASN A 10 10.29 12.44 13.50
CA ASN A 10 10.57 13.17 12.27
C ASN A 10 11.89 12.83 11.59
N ASP A 11 12.98 12.70 12.34
CA ASP A 11 14.30 12.41 11.74
C ASP A 11 14.39 10.96 11.25
N GLU A 12 13.86 10.03 12.03
CA GLU A 12 13.74 8.63 11.64
C GLU A 12 12.83 8.48 10.40
N SER A 13 11.73 9.22 10.32
CA SER A 13 10.85 9.24 9.14
C SER A 13 11.56 9.71 7.88
N LYS A 14 12.44 10.71 7.98
CA LYS A 14 13.26 11.16 6.85
C LYS A 14 14.26 10.11 6.38
N GLU A 15 14.88 9.38 7.31
CA GLU A 15 15.80 8.29 6.99
C GLU A 15 15.07 7.13 6.32
N ILE A 16 13.90 6.75 6.86
CA ILE A 16 13.04 5.74 6.26
C ILE A 16 12.62 6.17 4.86
N TYR A 17 12.19 7.40 4.67
CA TYR A 17 11.82 7.93 3.35
C TYR A 17 12.97 7.80 2.35
N LYS A 18 14.19 8.25 2.70
CA LYS A 18 15.37 8.13 1.85
C LYS A 18 15.64 6.67 1.46
N TYR A 19 15.52 5.76 2.42
CA TYR A 19 15.69 4.34 2.16
C TYR A 19 14.60 3.80 1.22
N LEU A 20 13.33 4.09 1.49
CA LEU A 20 12.21 3.64 0.63
C LEU A 20 12.32 4.20 -0.80
N ASP A 21 12.87 5.41 -0.95
CA ASP A 21 13.08 6.03 -2.25
C ASP A 21 14.13 5.29 -3.11
N THR A 22 15.04 4.54 -2.51
CA THR A 22 16.03 3.69 -3.22
C THR A 22 15.45 2.37 -3.71
N LEU A 23 14.27 1.96 -3.23
CA LEU A 23 13.68 0.68 -3.62
C LEU A 23 13.17 0.73 -5.05
N GLU A 24 13.45 -0.35 -5.78
CA GLU A 24 12.95 -0.52 -7.13
C GLU A 24 11.42 -0.72 -7.10
N VAL A 25 10.75 -0.02 -8.00
CA VAL A 25 9.30 -0.11 -8.19
C VAL A 25 8.97 -0.29 -9.67
N GLU A 26 7.93 -1.02 -9.96
CA GLU A 26 7.37 -1.12 -11.30
C GLU A 26 6.56 0.17 -11.56
N TYR A 27 7.17 1.13 -12.29
CA TYR A 27 6.56 2.43 -12.52
C TYR A 27 5.75 2.45 -13.81
N ARG A 28 4.52 3.01 -13.72
CA ARG A 28 3.58 3.14 -14.85
C ARG A 28 3.34 1.84 -15.62
N LYS A 29 3.17 0.73 -14.90
CA LYS A 29 2.85 -0.57 -15.49
C LYS A 29 1.67 -0.45 -16.45
N PRO A 30 1.83 -0.89 -17.73
CA PRO A 30 0.73 -0.86 -18.69
C PRO A 30 -0.32 -1.94 -18.38
N TYR A 31 -1.57 -1.63 -18.65
CA TYR A 31 -2.68 -2.60 -18.59
C TYR A 31 -3.76 -2.25 -19.61
N MET A 32 -4.57 -3.26 -19.96
CA MET A 32 -5.68 -3.06 -20.89
C MET A 32 -6.93 -2.58 -20.16
N ARG A 33 -7.51 -1.49 -20.63
CA ARG A 33 -8.79 -0.95 -20.13
C ARG A 33 -9.67 -0.54 -21.29
N PHE A 34 -10.83 -1.19 -21.43
CA PHE A 34 -11.78 -0.93 -22.54
C PHE A 34 -11.13 -0.95 -23.92
N GLY A 35 -10.26 -1.95 -24.18
CA GLY A 35 -9.57 -2.09 -25.48
C GLY A 35 -8.45 -1.08 -25.75
N LYS A 36 -8.09 -0.24 -24.76
CA LYS A 36 -6.99 0.74 -24.84
C LYS A 36 -5.92 0.43 -23.82
N THR A 37 -4.67 0.71 -24.13
CA THR A 37 -3.58 0.66 -23.17
C THR A 37 -3.70 1.85 -22.22
N ALA A 38 -3.80 1.56 -20.92
CA ALA A 38 -3.70 2.52 -19.83
C ALA A 38 -2.47 2.18 -18.98
N HIS A 39 -2.07 3.08 -18.10
CA HIS A 39 -0.92 2.88 -17.20
C HIS A 39 -1.34 3.10 -15.76
N VAL A 40 -0.79 2.31 -14.86
CA VAL A 40 -0.95 2.53 -13.42
C VAL A 40 -0.24 3.85 -13.06
N PRO A 41 -0.96 4.88 -12.59
CA PRO A 41 -0.37 6.22 -12.41
C PRO A 41 0.42 6.32 -11.09
N ARG A 42 1.38 5.43 -10.87
CA ARG A 42 2.33 5.37 -9.75
C ARG A 42 3.31 4.23 -9.92
N GLY A 43 4.38 4.20 -9.12
CA GLY A 43 5.26 3.05 -8.95
C GLY A 43 4.71 2.08 -7.90
N GLN A 44 4.89 0.78 -8.10
CA GLN A 44 4.46 -0.24 -7.16
C GLN A 44 5.50 -1.32 -6.94
N ALA A 45 5.59 -1.80 -5.70
CA ALA A 45 6.31 -3.02 -5.33
C ALA A 45 5.57 -3.72 -4.19
N SER A 46 5.70 -5.04 -4.10
CA SER A 46 5.13 -5.84 -3.02
C SER A 46 6.23 -6.62 -2.30
N PHE A 47 6.17 -6.64 -0.98
CA PHE A 47 7.15 -7.34 -0.15
C PHE A 47 6.45 -8.21 0.89
N THR A 48 6.96 -9.42 1.10
CA THR A 48 6.45 -10.38 2.07
C THR A 48 7.53 -10.80 3.06
N PHE A 49 7.15 -11.20 4.27
CA PHE A 49 8.09 -11.62 5.32
C PHE A 49 8.89 -12.87 4.92
N SER A 50 8.27 -13.78 4.19
CA SER A 50 8.89 -15.00 3.71
C SER A 50 8.44 -15.33 2.29
N PRO A 51 9.19 -16.17 1.55
CA PRO A 51 8.83 -16.56 0.18
C PRO A 51 7.54 -17.40 0.10
N ASP A 52 7.11 -17.99 1.21
CA ASP A 52 5.90 -18.82 1.26
C ASP A 52 4.61 -17.98 1.32
N ILE A 53 4.74 -16.67 1.58
CA ILE A 53 3.61 -15.76 1.62
C ILE A 53 3.36 -15.23 0.21
N HIS A 54 2.20 -15.55 -0.34
CA HIS A 54 1.74 -15.04 -1.63
C HIS A 54 0.68 -13.98 -1.42
N TYR A 55 0.99 -12.76 -1.84
CA TYR A 55 0.05 -11.65 -1.87
C TYR A 55 -0.40 -11.39 -3.30
N ASP A 56 -1.64 -11.70 -3.59
CA ASP A 56 -2.24 -11.50 -4.92
C ASP A 56 -3.08 -10.21 -4.92
N TYR A 57 -2.42 -9.12 -5.23
CA TYR A 57 -3.07 -7.80 -5.34
C TYR A 57 -3.72 -7.65 -6.71
N LYS A 58 -4.97 -8.14 -6.83
CA LYS A 58 -5.74 -8.09 -8.09
C LYS A 58 -6.21 -6.68 -8.41
N VAL A 59 -5.34 -5.89 -8.99
CA VAL A 59 -5.68 -4.59 -9.59
C VAL A 59 -5.55 -4.62 -11.11
N SER A 60 -6.09 -3.60 -11.74
CA SER A 60 -5.82 -3.31 -13.15
C SER A 60 -4.30 -3.30 -13.40
N GLY A 61 -3.81 -4.19 -14.26
CA GLY A 61 -2.38 -4.34 -14.53
C GLY A 61 -1.72 -5.53 -13.82
N GLY A 62 -2.43 -6.27 -12.97
CA GLY A 62 -1.89 -7.41 -12.19
C GLY A 62 -1.08 -6.99 -10.97
N SER A 63 -0.76 -7.95 -10.12
CA SER A 63 0.07 -7.73 -8.94
C SER A 63 1.50 -7.37 -9.32
N PRO A 64 2.18 -6.47 -8.58
CA PRO A 64 3.63 -6.39 -8.65
C PRO A 64 4.24 -7.71 -8.15
N PRO A 65 5.47 -8.06 -8.58
CA PRO A 65 6.17 -9.22 -8.04
C PRO A 65 6.24 -9.18 -6.51
N ASN A 66 6.02 -10.33 -5.86
CA ASN A 66 6.23 -10.46 -4.43
C ASN A 66 7.72 -10.67 -4.16
N LEU A 67 8.36 -9.69 -3.56
CA LEU A 67 9.75 -9.74 -3.12
C LEU A 67 9.80 -10.11 -1.63
N VAL A 68 10.87 -10.77 -1.20
CA VAL A 68 11.07 -11.01 0.23
C VAL A 68 11.60 -9.73 0.88
N MET A 69 11.05 -9.36 2.03
CA MET A 69 11.50 -8.20 2.79
C MET A 69 12.96 -8.35 3.19
N CYS A 70 13.75 -7.31 2.95
CA CYS A 70 15.05 -7.17 3.60
C CYS A 70 14.89 -6.81 5.09
N ASP A 71 15.97 -6.87 5.85
CA ASP A 71 15.95 -6.65 7.30
C ASP A 71 15.35 -5.28 7.68
N LYS A 72 15.63 -4.23 6.91
CA LYS A 72 15.10 -2.89 7.18
C LYS A 72 13.57 -2.84 7.03
N LEU A 73 12.99 -3.48 6.02
CA LEU A 73 11.54 -3.55 5.85
C LEU A 73 10.90 -4.42 6.94
N LYS A 74 11.55 -5.50 7.37
CA LYS A 74 11.11 -6.32 8.50
C LYS A 74 11.11 -5.54 9.79
N GLU A 75 12.15 -4.74 10.06
CA GLU A 75 12.24 -3.85 11.22
C GLU A 75 11.07 -2.86 11.26
N ILE A 76 10.82 -2.15 10.15
CA ILE A 76 9.72 -1.20 9.99
C ILE A 76 8.39 -1.90 10.27
N THR A 77 8.14 -3.04 9.64
CA THR A 77 6.89 -3.79 9.80
C THR A 77 6.69 -4.29 11.24
N THR A 78 7.76 -4.80 11.86
CA THR A 78 7.73 -5.27 13.25
C THR A 78 7.38 -4.14 14.21
N ARG A 79 7.93 -2.94 13.98
CA ARG A 79 7.61 -1.76 14.80
C ARG A 79 6.17 -1.32 14.62
N VAL A 80 5.64 -1.30 13.40
CA VAL A 80 4.23 -1.02 13.12
C VAL A 80 3.34 -2.03 13.84
N ASN A 81 3.64 -3.31 13.73
CA ASN A 81 2.91 -4.37 14.41
C ASN A 81 2.88 -4.18 15.93
N LYS A 82 4.02 -3.84 16.53
CA LYS A 82 4.12 -3.56 17.96
C LYS A 82 3.24 -2.37 18.39
N VAL A 83 3.26 -1.27 17.65
CA VAL A 83 2.50 -0.06 17.98
C VAL A 83 0.99 -0.26 17.80
N LEU A 84 0.59 -1.03 16.78
CA LEU A 84 -0.81 -1.24 16.45
C LEU A 84 -1.41 -2.50 17.11
N GLY A 85 -0.59 -3.42 17.64
CA GLY A 85 -1.04 -4.70 18.16
C GLY A 85 -1.51 -5.64 17.04
N THR A 86 -0.78 -5.67 15.93
CA THR A 86 -1.12 -6.41 14.69
C THR A 86 -0.01 -7.40 14.32
N ASN A 87 -0.27 -8.22 13.29
CA ASN A 87 0.68 -9.18 12.73
C ASN A 87 0.78 -9.05 11.21
N PHE A 88 0.92 -7.83 10.71
CA PHE A 88 1.13 -7.62 9.28
C PHE A 88 2.41 -8.30 8.81
N ASN A 89 2.35 -8.95 7.67
CA ASN A 89 3.44 -9.73 7.08
C ASN A 89 3.69 -9.40 5.60
N THR A 90 2.98 -8.40 5.08
CA THR A 90 3.06 -7.97 3.70
C THR A 90 3.04 -6.45 3.61
N ILE A 91 3.83 -5.89 2.71
CA ILE A 91 3.84 -4.46 2.37
C ILE A 91 3.47 -4.32 0.90
N LEU A 92 2.53 -3.42 0.61
CA LEU A 92 2.35 -2.86 -0.72
C LEU A 92 2.94 -1.44 -0.71
N LEU A 93 4.02 -1.25 -1.44
CA LEU A 93 4.66 0.05 -1.61
C LEU A 93 4.06 0.76 -2.82
N ASN A 94 3.57 1.98 -2.60
CA ASN A 94 3.14 2.89 -3.67
C ASN A 94 4.07 4.12 -3.67
N LYS A 95 4.71 4.40 -4.79
CA LYS A 95 5.60 5.54 -4.99
C LYS A 95 4.96 6.51 -5.97
N TYR A 96 4.77 7.75 -5.53
CA TYR A 96 4.22 8.84 -6.31
C TYR A 96 5.36 9.81 -6.62
N ILE A 97 5.76 9.91 -7.88
CA ILE A 97 6.95 10.67 -8.29
C ILE A 97 6.65 12.15 -8.41
N ASP A 98 5.45 12.47 -8.89
CA ASP A 98 5.02 13.85 -9.07
C ASP A 98 3.53 14.06 -8.73
N GLY A 99 3.03 15.28 -8.92
CA GLY A 99 1.64 15.65 -8.65
C GLY A 99 0.61 15.00 -9.57
N ASN A 100 1.03 14.37 -10.67
CA ASN A 100 0.14 13.68 -11.61
C ASN A 100 -0.06 12.22 -11.24
N ASP A 101 0.85 11.65 -10.46
CA ASP A 101 0.70 10.30 -9.96
C ASP A 101 -0.40 10.23 -8.90
N CYS A 102 -1.25 9.23 -8.98
CA CYS A 102 -2.43 9.13 -8.11
C CYS A 102 -2.89 7.69 -7.91
N ILE A 103 -3.78 7.52 -6.96
CA ILE A 103 -4.63 6.34 -6.80
C ILE A 103 -6.08 6.81 -6.76
N GLY A 104 -6.92 6.28 -7.64
CA GLY A 104 -8.34 6.60 -7.65
C GLY A 104 -9.08 6.00 -6.46
N PHE A 105 -10.32 6.47 -6.22
CA PHE A 105 -11.17 5.85 -5.22
C PHE A 105 -11.37 4.38 -5.52
N HIS A 106 -11.10 3.55 -4.53
CA HIS A 106 -11.21 2.11 -4.60
C HIS A 106 -11.62 1.57 -3.23
N HIS A 107 -11.95 0.32 -3.20
CA HIS A 107 -12.19 -0.47 -2.00
C HIS A 107 -11.14 -1.58 -1.99
N ASP A 108 -10.35 -1.65 -0.93
CA ASP A 108 -9.40 -2.74 -0.78
C ASP A 108 -10.15 -4.06 -0.60
N ARG A 109 -9.78 -5.05 -1.42
CA ARG A 109 -10.40 -6.37 -1.34
C ARG A 109 -9.67 -7.20 -0.30
N GLU A 110 -10.40 -7.69 0.67
CA GLU A 110 -9.89 -8.52 1.76
C GLU A 110 -9.62 -9.99 1.34
N ASN A 111 -9.76 -10.32 0.05
CA ASN A 111 -9.55 -11.67 -0.45
C ASN A 111 -8.09 -12.11 -0.23
N GLY A 112 -7.91 -13.11 0.60
CA GLY A 112 -6.59 -13.63 0.98
C GLY A 112 -5.96 -12.99 2.22
N TRP A 113 -6.65 -12.04 2.86
CA TRP A 113 -6.23 -11.50 4.16
C TRP A 113 -6.73 -12.39 5.30
N ALA A 114 -6.00 -12.40 6.41
CA ALA A 114 -6.50 -13.03 7.62
C ALA A 114 -7.78 -12.30 8.08
N PRO A 115 -8.82 -13.02 8.52
CA PRO A 115 -10.05 -12.39 9.01
C PRO A 115 -9.75 -11.31 10.05
N SER A 116 -10.36 -10.14 9.89
CA SER A 116 -10.22 -8.99 10.80
C SER A 116 -8.81 -8.37 10.88
N SER A 117 -7.87 -8.71 9.98
CA SER A 117 -6.52 -8.14 10.02
C SER A 117 -6.49 -6.64 9.73
N GLY A 118 -7.41 -6.15 8.90
CA GLY A 118 -7.39 -4.77 8.44
C GLY A 118 -6.13 -4.43 7.63
N PHE A 119 -5.85 -3.14 7.49
CA PHE A 119 -4.61 -2.64 6.90
C PHE A 119 -4.14 -1.38 7.63
N ALA A 120 -2.86 -1.07 7.49
CA ALA A 120 -2.28 0.18 7.97
C ALA A 120 -1.63 0.91 6.79
N THR A 121 -1.84 2.22 6.69
CA THR A 121 -1.16 3.06 5.72
C THR A 121 -0.10 3.89 6.43
N LEU A 122 1.14 3.78 5.97
CA LEU A 122 2.25 4.65 6.36
C LEU A 122 2.52 5.63 5.22
N SER A 123 2.57 6.92 5.52
CA SER A 123 2.88 7.96 4.54
C SER A 123 4.19 8.64 4.88
N PHE A 124 5.06 8.80 3.88
CA PHE A 124 6.36 9.46 3.99
C PHE A 124 6.54 10.46 2.85
N GLY A 125 7.31 11.51 3.10
CA GLY A 125 7.63 12.54 2.09
C GLY A 125 6.63 13.68 2.07
N ALA A 126 6.31 14.19 0.88
CA ALA A 126 5.41 15.33 0.72
C ALA A 126 3.96 15.01 1.12
N GLU A 127 3.29 15.97 1.73
CA GLU A 127 1.88 15.85 2.08
C GLU A 127 1.00 15.73 0.84
N ARG A 128 -0.01 14.88 0.93
CA ARG A 128 -1.05 14.68 -0.09
C ARG A 128 -2.41 14.47 0.56
N ASP A 129 -3.45 14.88 -0.13
CA ASP A 129 -4.82 14.63 0.30
C ASP A 129 -5.12 13.13 0.34
N PHE A 130 -5.57 12.66 1.48
CA PHE A 130 -6.10 11.32 1.67
C PHE A 130 -7.62 11.41 1.83
N GLN A 131 -8.35 11.03 0.78
CA GLN A 131 -9.80 11.20 0.72
C GLN A 131 -10.52 9.88 1.05
N ILE A 132 -11.53 9.95 1.90
CA ILE A 132 -12.38 8.82 2.27
C ILE A 132 -13.80 9.13 1.87
N LYS A 133 -14.44 8.20 1.14
CA LYS A 133 -15.86 8.26 0.81
C LYS A 133 -16.63 7.18 1.55
N SER A 134 -17.72 7.55 2.20
CA SER A 134 -18.68 6.58 2.73
C SER A 134 -19.41 5.91 1.57
N ILE A 135 -19.46 4.57 1.60
CA ILE A 135 -20.34 3.81 0.71
C ILE A 135 -21.70 3.76 1.40
N VAL A 136 -22.54 4.74 1.12
CA VAL A 136 -23.96 4.66 1.49
C VAL A 136 -24.61 3.64 0.55
N ARG A 137 -24.91 2.44 1.03
CA ARG A 137 -25.90 1.59 0.36
C ARG A 137 -27.22 2.33 0.46
N SER A 138 -27.76 2.82 -0.65
CA SER A 138 -29.15 3.16 -0.74
C SER A 138 -29.95 1.87 -0.54
N GLU A 139 -30.46 1.64 0.65
CA GLU A 139 -31.53 0.67 0.84
C GLU A 139 -32.71 1.20 0.01
N SER A 140 -33.01 0.48 -1.07
CA SER A 140 -34.24 0.67 -1.81
C SER A 140 -35.37 0.36 -0.84
N LEU A 141 -36.03 1.38 -0.34
CA LEU A 141 -37.32 1.22 0.29
C LEU A 141 -38.27 0.71 -0.82
N ILE A 142 -38.64 -0.57 -0.74
CA ILE A 142 -39.76 -1.15 -1.46
C ILE A 142 -41.03 -0.86 -0.66
#